data_8ea563965aef2265769e7d49b44997d8
#
_entry.id   8ea563965aef2265769e7d49b44997d8
#
_cell.length_a   1.000
_cell.length_b   1.000
_cell.length_c   1.000
_cell.angle_alpha   90.00
_cell.angle_beta   90.00
_cell.angle_gamma   90.00
#
_symmetry.space_group_name_H-M   'P 1'
#
loop_
_entity.id
_entity.type
_entity.pdbx_description
1 polymer ?
#
loop_
_entity_poly.entity_id
_entity_poly.type
_entity_poly.pdbx_seq_one_letter_code
_entity_poly.pdbx_strand_id
1 'polypeptide(L)'
;MSRKRVNMSVLSIAVLFLFAAPWLAKAQDAKAPYPAVAPFDQYLMPDRNEEIKMARSAAPDSVSVDAEVLVLTKTGYETAVQGKNGFVCLVERSWTAGKNDSNFWNPKLRGPLCLNAPAVRSYLPRTIKKTELVIAGRTKAQIFEAIAAAIDKKELPAPEPGAMSYMLSKQGYLGDQAGGPWLPHLMFFTPETESKAWGAGLPGSPIIALQNPEERLTVFLIPVGSWSDGTAAHHTDGH
;
A
#
# COMPACT_ATOMS: atom_id res chain seq x y z
N MET A 1 -69.51 -61.99 29.12
CA MET A 1 -68.79 -61.29 28.08
C MET A 1 -68.75 -59.80 28.41
N SER A 2 -67.67 -59.30 28.96
CA SER A 2 -67.50 -57.93 29.46
C SER A 2 -66.35 -57.31 28.71
N ARG A 3 -66.63 -56.30 27.81
CA ARG A 3 -65.61 -55.54 27.09
C ARG A 3 -65.12 -54.41 27.99
N LYS A 4 -63.87 -54.49 28.40
CA LYS A 4 -63.15 -53.37 29.06
C LYS A 4 -62.79 -52.34 27.97
N ARG A 5 -63.20 -51.09 28.15
CA ARG A 5 -62.75 -49.95 27.37
C ARG A 5 -61.43 -49.46 27.97
N VAL A 6 -60.41 -49.37 27.14
CA VAL A 6 -59.16 -48.75 27.47
C VAL A 6 -59.22 -47.26 27.08
N ASN A 7 -59.14 -46.40 28.06
CA ASN A 7 -59.02 -44.94 27.83
C ASN A 7 -57.57 -44.62 27.46
N MET A 8 -57.38 -44.14 26.28
CA MET A 8 -56.08 -43.66 25.80
C MET A 8 -56.03 -42.14 26.00
N SER A 9 -55.29 -41.73 27.00
CA SER A 9 -55.01 -40.31 27.24
C SER A 9 -53.97 -39.82 26.24
N VAL A 10 -54.38 -38.90 25.36
CA VAL A 10 -53.50 -38.24 24.41
C VAL A 10 -52.75 -37.11 25.13
N LEU A 11 -51.48 -37.33 25.35
CA LEU A 11 -50.56 -36.31 25.89
C LEU A 11 -50.10 -35.41 24.75
N SER A 12 -50.65 -34.20 24.71
CA SER A 12 -50.25 -33.17 23.72
C SER A 12 -48.90 -32.55 24.15
N ILE A 13 -47.81 -32.90 23.46
CA ILE A 13 -46.52 -32.25 23.59
C ILE A 13 -46.53 -30.98 22.75
N ALA A 14 -46.62 -29.83 23.42
CA ALA A 14 -46.43 -28.53 22.76
C ALA A 14 -44.92 -28.31 22.52
N VAL A 15 -44.50 -28.45 21.27
CA VAL A 15 -43.10 -28.10 20.86
C VAL A 15 -43.04 -26.60 20.65
N LEU A 16 -42.39 -25.89 21.61
CA LEU A 16 -42.03 -24.49 21.46
C LEU A 16 -40.89 -24.39 20.44
N PHE A 17 -41.18 -23.95 19.22
CA PHE A 17 -40.19 -23.49 18.26
C PHE A 17 -39.68 -22.12 18.68
N LEU A 18 -38.50 -22.07 19.32
CA LEU A 18 -37.71 -20.87 19.50
C LEU A 18 -37.15 -20.47 18.14
N PHE A 19 -37.80 -19.52 17.48
CA PHE A 19 -37.25 -18.83 16.30
C PHE A 19 -36.07 -17.97 16.78
N ALA A 20 -34.85 -18.52 16.68
CA ALA A 20 -33.62 -17.74 16.74
C ALA A 20 -33.57 -16.90 15.46
N ALA A 21 -34.00 -15.64 15.53
CA ALA A 21 -33.78 -14.69 14.47
C ALA A 21 -32.26 -14.52 14.29
N PRO A 22 -31.69 -14.74 13.08
CA PRO A 22 -30.30 -14.40 12.85
C PRO A 22 -30.17 -12.87 12.96
N TRP A 23 -29.45 -12.44 13.95
CA TRP A 23 -28.94 -11.07 13.98
C TRP A 23 -27.98 -10.93 12.82
N LEU A 24 -28.49 -10.48 11.67
CA LEU A 24 -27.70 -9.91 10.60
C LEU A 24 -27.06 -8.64 11.18
N ALA A 25 -25.87 -8.81 11.76
CA ALA A 25 -24.98 -7.71 11.99
C ALA A 25 -24.76 -7.05 10.61
N LYS A 26 -25.47 -5.95 10.33
CA LYS A 26 -25.10 -5.03 9.28
C LYS A 26 -23.67 -4.61 9.61
N ALA A 27 -22.70 -5.16 8.89
CA ALA A 27 -21.39 -4.54 8.79
C ALA A 27 -21.70 -3.10 8.30
N GLN A 28 -21.60 -2.13 9.20
CA GLN A 28 -21.56 -0.74 8.81
C GLN A 28 -20.29 -0.65 7.96
N ASP A 29 -20.46 -0.47 6.65
CA ASP A 29 -19.38 0.03 5.79
C ASP A 29 -18.93 1.34 6.41
N ALA A 30 -17.88 1.28 7.22
CA ALA A 30 -17.25 2.47 7.72
C ALA A 30 -16.84 3.26 6.49
N LYS A 31 -17.49 4.40 6.27
CA LYS A 31 -17.23 5.26 5.13
C LYS A 31 -15.73 5.49 5.07
N ALA A 32 -15.08 5.08 3.98
CA ALA A 32 -13.63 5.20 3.82
C ALA A 32 -13.20 6.63 4.26
N PRO A 33 -12.15 6.79 5.05
CA PRO A 33 -11.74 8.10 5.59
C PRO A 33 -11.42 9.10 4.47
N TYR A 34 -11.01 8.61 3.31
CA TYR A 34 -10.68 9.40 2.13
C TYR A 34 -11.45 8.85 0.91
N PRO A 35 -12.76 9.16 0.75
CA PRO A 35 -13.61 8.56 -0.27
C PRO A 35 -13.36 9.12 -1.68
N ALA A 36 -12.75 10.30 -1.79
CA ALA A 36 -12.51 11.01 -3.04
C ALA A 36 -11.19 11.76 -3.02
N VAL A 37 -10.69 12.10 -4.23
CA VAL A 37 -9.52 12.95 -4.38
C VAL A 37 -9.75 14.33 -3.75
N ALA A 38 -8.79 14.79 -2.95
CA ALA A 38 -8.77 16.16 -2.44
C ALA A 38 -8.30 17.15 -3.54
N PRO A 39 -8.48 18.46 -3.36
CA PRO A 39 -7.82 19.46 -4.21
C PRO A 39 -6.32 19.19 -4.34
N PHE A 40 -5.80 19.20 -5.57
CA PHE A 40 -4.44 18.72 -5.85
C PHE A 40 -3.35 19.45 -5.05
N ASP A 41 -3.55 20.74 -4.76
CA ASP A 41 -2.62 21.53 -3.95
C ASP A 41 -2.39 20.95 -2.54
N GLN A 42 -3.33 20.16 -1.99
CA GLN A 42 -3.17 19.51 -0.68
C GLN A 42 -2.16 18.35 -0.71
N TYR A 43 -1.86 17.81 -1.89
CA TYR A 43 -0.84 16.78 -2.07
C TYR A 43 0.56 17.35 -2.26
N LEU A 44 0.68 18.64 -2.59
CA LEU A 44 1.97 19.29 -2.77
C LEU A 44 2.64 19.55 -1.40
N MET A 45 3.96 19.55 -1.38
CA MET A 45 4.71 20.08 -0.27
C MET A 45 4.95 21.58 -0.54
N PRO A 46 4.73 22.46 0.45
CA PRO A 46 4.82 23.91 0.24
C PRO A 46 6.27 24.38 -0.03
N ASP A 47 7.25 23.65 0.49
CA ASP A 47 8.68 23.94 0.30
C ASP A 47 9.35 22.83 -0.50
N ARG A 48 9.89 23.19 -1.67
CA ARG A 48 10.64 22.31 -2.56
C ARG A 48 11.87 21.71 -1.88
N ASN A 49 12.59 22.49 -1.06
CA ASN A 49 13.80 22.02 -0.38
C ASN A 49 13.46 20.99 0.71
N GLU A 50 12.35 21.18 1.41
CA GLU A 50 11.87 20.18 2.38
C GLU A 50 11.46 18.89 1.68
N GLU A 51 10.86 18.95 0.48
CA GLU A 51 10.55 17.73 -0.29
C GLU A 51 11.82 17.01 -0.75
N ILE A 52 12.84 17.74 -1.23
CA ILE A 52 14.17 17.18 -1.58
C ILE A 52 14.79 16.49 -0.38
N LYS A 53 14.80 17.14 0.79
CA LYS A 53 15.35 16.60 2.04
C LYS A 53 14.58 15.35 2.48
N MET A 54 13.27 15.38 2.42
CA MET A 54 12.43 14.22 2.75
C MET A 54 12.67 13.05 1.78
N ALA A 55 12.75 13.29 0.48
CA ALA A 55 13.06 12.26 -0.51
C ALA A 55 14.40 11.58 -0.22
N ARG A 56 15.46 12.36 0.04
CA ARG A 56 16.80 11.84 0.37
C ARG A 56 16.83 11.05 1.67
N SER A 57 16.01 11.43 2.66
CA SER A 57 15.94 10.71 3.93
C SER A 57 15.45 9.25 3.81
N ALA A 58 15.00 8.82 2.64
CA ALA A 58 14.56 7.45 2.38
C ALA A 58 15.69 6.42 2.39
N ALA A 59 16.94 6.83 2.14
CA ALA A 59 18.11 5.94 2.07
C ALA A 59 19.32 6.54 2.81
N PRO A 60 20.32 5.73 3.17
CA PRO A 60 21.56 6.24 3.74
C PRO A 60 22.25 7.25 2.81
N ASP A 61 23.06 8.16 3.38
CA ASP A 61 23.77 9.18 2.62
C ASP A 61 24.64 8.59 1.51
N SER A 62 25.23 7.42 1.71
CA SER A 62 26.01 6.68 0.69
C SER A 62 25.22 6.35 -0.58
N VAL A 63 23.88 6.38 -0.51
CA VAL A 63 22.96 6.18 -1.63
C VAL A 63 22.34 7.50 -2.06
N SER A 64 21.81 8.27 -1.12
CA SER A 64 20.90 9.39 -1.40
C SER A 64 21.61 10.68 -1.80
N VAL A 65 22.86 10.90 -1.42
CA VAL A 65 23.61 12.15 -1.74
C VAL A 65 23.80 12.33 -3.24
N ASP A 66 24.17 11.25 -3.94
CA ASP A 66 24.41 11.25 -5.39
C ASP A 66 23.17 10.77 -6.21
N ALA A 67 22.03 10.52 -5.54
CA ALA A 67 20.80 10.14 -6.23
C ALA A 67 20.15 11.33 -6.94
N GLU A 68 19.50 11.07 -8.07
CA GLU A 68 18.54 12.00 -8.66
C GLU A 68 17.37 12.20 -7.69
N VAL A 69 16.86 13.43 -7.60
CA VAL A 69 15.68 13.72 -6.77
C VAL A 69 14.57 14.28 -7.61
N LEU A 70 13.41 13.62 -7.56
CA LEU A 70 12.17 14.12 -8.15
C LEU A 70 11.30 14.75 -7.06
N VAL A 71 10.66 15.87 -7.40
CA VAL A 71 9.66 16.55 -6.56
C VAL A 71 8.34 16.67 -7.31
N LEU A 72 7.24 16.62 -6.58
CA LEU A 72 5.91 16.76 -7.14
C LEU A 72 5.55 18.23 -7.34
N THR A 73 5.18 18.58 -8.56
CA THR A 73 4.66 19.90 -8.95
C THR A 73 3.20 19.79 -9.42
N LYS A 74 2.60 20.90 -9.82
CA LYS A 74 1.23 20.91 -10.41
C LYS A 74 1.15 20.15 -11.73
N THR A 75 2.27 19.94 -12.39
CA THR A 75 2.37 19.29 -13.72
C THR A 75 2.86 17.85 -13.65
N GLY A 76 3.25 17.37 -12.47
CA GLY A 76 3.78 16.04 -12.25
C GLY A 76 5.11 16.05 -11.49
N TYR A 77 5.80 14.91 -11.50
CA TYR A 77 7.15 14.84 -10.93
C TYR A 77 8.16 15.47 -11.88
N GLU A 78 9.02 16.32 -11.33
CA GLU A 78 10.10 17.00 -12.02
C GLU A 78 11.44 16.78 -11.34
N THR A 79 12.53 16.68 -12.12
CA THR A 79 13.87 16.57 -11.58
C THR A 79 14.24 17.86 -10.84
N ALA A 80 14.44 17.75 -9.54
CA ALA A 80 14.91 18.83 -8.69
C ALA A 80 16.42 18.84 -8.54
N VAL A 81 17.04 17.65 -8.53
CA VAL A 81 18.46 17.44 -8.42
C VAL A 81 18.88 16.32 -9.40
N GLN A 82 19.90 16.58 -10.21
CA GLN A 82 20.47 15.55 -11.09
C GLN A 82 21.30 14.54 -10.28
N GLY A 83 21.13 13.26 -10.60
CA GLY A 83 21.86 12.16 -9.97
C GLY A 83 23.09 11.70 -10.74
N LYS A 84 23.93 10.90 -10.10
CA LYS A 84 25.16 10.33 -10.69
C LYS A 84 25.30 8.82 -10.50
N ASN A 85 24.53 8.23 -9.55
CA ASN A 85 24.69 6.84 -9.13
C ASN A 85 23.59 5.90 -9.62
N GLY A 86 22.66 6.42 -10.44
CA GLY A 86 21.53 5.64 -10.99
C GLY A 86 20.37 5.41 -10.02
N PHE A 87 20.44 5.92 -8.79
CA PHE A 87 19.30 5.95 -7.88
C PHE A 87 18.42 7.18 -8.13
N VAL A 88 17.12 7.01 -7.90
CA VAL A 88 16.15 8.11 -7.93
C VAL A 88 15.37 8.12 -6.62
N CYS A 89 15.41 9.23 -5.89
CA CYS A 89 14.66 9.45 -4.67
C CYS A 89 13.49 10.40 -4.91
N LEU A 90 12.33 10.09 -4.33
CA LEU A 90 11.13 10.91 -4.41
C LEU A 90 10.26 10.71 -3.16
N VAL A 91 9.23 11.55 -3.01
CA VAL A 91 8.20 11.35 -2.00
C VAL A 91 6.92 10.90 -2.70
N GLU A 92 6.56 9.63 -2.57
CA GLU A 92 5.31 9.11 -3.11
C GLU A 92 4.09 9.71 -2.41
N ARG A 93 2.98 9.74 -3.13
CA ARG A 93 1.67 10.16 -2.65
C ARG A 93 0.74 8.95 -2.55
N SER A 94 -0.42 9.17 -1.96
CA SER A 94 -1.37 8.11 -1.64
C SER A 94 -1.85 7.28 -2.83
N TRP A 95 -1.88 7.83 -4.04
CA TRP A 95 -2.32 7.10 -5.24
C TRP A 95 -1.32 6.06 -5.77
N THR A 96 -0.12 5.95 -5.17
CA THR A 96 0.79 4.84 -5.48
C THR A 96 0.39 3.55 -4.78
N ALA A 97 -0.44 3.65 -3.73
CA ALA A 97 -1.00 2.51 -3.02
C ALA A 97 -1.85 1.59 -3.92
N GLY A 98 -2.10 0.38 -3.44
CA GLY A 98 -2.95 -0.60 -4.11
C GLY A 98 -4.42 -0.17 -4.16
N LYS A 99 -5.19 -0.77 -5.07
CA LYS A 99 -6.59 -0.43 -5.33
C LYS A 99 -7.49 -0.46 -4.09
N ASN A 100 -7.22 -1.37 -3.17
CA ASN A 100 -8.05 -1.57 -1.98
C ASN A 100 -7.57 -0.80 -0.74
N ASP A 101 -6.52 0.03 -0.89
CA ASP A 101 -6.02 0.84 0.22
C ASP A 101 -7.02 1.94 0.58
N SER A 102 -7.37 2.03 1.87
CA SER A 102 -8.27 3.05 2.41
C SER A 102 -7.66 4.46 2.40
N ASN A 103 -6.33 4.56 2.33
CA ASN A 103 -5.59 5.81 2.23
C ASN A 103 -5.34 6.27 0.79
N PHE A 104 -5.90 5.61 -0.23
CA PHE A 104 -5.61 5.92 -1.65
C PHE A 104 -5.79 7.41 -2.01
N TRP A 105 -6.68 8.12 -1.37
CA TRP A 105 -6.89 9.56 -1.57
C TRP A 105 -6.47 10.43 -0.38
N ASN A 106 -5.67 9.88 0.55
CA ASN A 106 -5.18 10.62 1.70
C ASN A 106 -4.17 11.71 1.29
N PRO A 107 -4.52 13.01 1.37
CA PRO A 107 -3.66 14.08 0.91
C PRO A 107 -2.43 14.31 1.80
N LYS A 108 -2.42 13.74 3.00
CA LYS A 108 -1.30 13.86 3.94
C LYS A 108 -0.21 12.82 3.71
N LEU A 109 -0.49 11.74 2.96
CA LEU A 109 0.45 10.64 2.78
C LEU A 109 1.75 11.13 2.13
N ARG A 110 2.86 10.76 2.76
CA ARG A 110 4.23 11.06 2.34
C ARG A 110 5.06 9.80 2.48
N GLY A 111 5.33 9.13 1.37
CA GLY A 111 6.14 7.93 1.30
C GLY A 111 7.51 8.22 0.68
N PRO A 112 8.50 8.70 1.44
CA PRO A 112 9.84 8.90 0.88
C PRO A 112 10.47 7.55 0.54
N LEU A 113 10.95 7.43 -0.70
CA LEU A 113 11.64 6.23 -1.17
C LEU A 113 12.76 6.58 -2.14
N CYS A 114 13.80 5.72 -2.17
CA CYS A 114 14.88 5.77 -3.15
C CYS A 114 14.90 4.46 -3.94
N LEU A 115 14.66 4.55 -5.23
CA LEU A 115 14.63 3.44 -6.19
C LEU A 115 16.03 3.17 -6.74
N ASN A 116 16.41 1.91 -6.85
CA ASN A 116 17.63 1.53 -7.56
C ASN A 116 17.41 1.53 -9.09
N ALA A 117 18.48 1.45 -9.87
CA ALA A 117 18.41 1.55 -11.33
C ALA A 117 17.41 0.57 -12.01
N PRO A 118 17.30 -0.73 -11.62
CA PRO A 118 16.25 -1.59 -12.14
C PRO A 118 14.84 -1.10 -11.82
N ALA A 119 14.58 -0.60 -10.61
CA ALA A 119 13.28 -0.07 -10.23
C ALA A 119 12.96 1.28 -10.91
N VAL A 120 13.98 2.10 -11.15
CA VAL A 120 13.82 3.35 -11.95
C VAL A 120 13.33 3.03 -13.35
N ARG A 121 13.86 1.98 -13.99
CA ARG A 121 13.41 1.59 -15.34
C ARG A 121 12.07 0.87 -15.37
N SER A 122 11.70 0.16 -14.31
CA SER A 122 10.55 -0.76 -14.35
C SER A 122 9.40 -0.44 -13.40
N TYR A 123 9.65 0.22 -12.27
CA TYR A 123 8.62 0.62 -11.31
C TYR A 123 8.26 2.10 -11.38
N LEU A 124 9.25 3.00 -11.43
CA LEU A 124 9.02 4.46 -11.48
C LEU A 124 8.04 4.89 -12.59
N PRO A 125 8.06 4.31 -13.82
CA PRO A 125 7.10 4.66 -14.86
C PRO A 125 5.63 4.51 -14.43
N ARG A 126 5.30 3.54 -13.54
CA ARG A 126 3.94 3.37 -12.99
C ARG A 126 3.57 4.52 -12.05
N THR A 127 4.48 4.91 -11.16
CA THR A 127 4.30 6.05 -10.25
C THR A 127 4.04 7.35 -11.03
N ILE A 128 4.82 7.60 -12.08
CA ILE A 128 4.64 8.76 -12.96
C ILE A 128 3.27 8.69 -13.66
N LYS A 129 2.94 7.56 -14.27
CA LYS A 129 1.67 7.37 -14.98
C LYS A 129 0.45 7.55 -14.08
N LYS A 130 0.47 6.98 -12.87
CA LYS A 130 -0.61 7.19 -11.89
C LYS A 130 -0.76 8.67 -11.55
N THR A 131 0.36 9.39 -11.35
CA THR A 131 0.37 10.82 -11.05
C THR A 131 -0.26 11.64 -12.18
N GLU A 132 0.12 11.38 -13.43
CA GLU A 132 -0.49 12.01 -14.60
C GLU A 132 -2.00 11.80 -14.67
N LEU A 133 -2.47 10.58 -14.40
CA LEU A 133 -3.89 10.24 -14.40
C LEU A 133 -4.65 10.96 -13.27
N VAL A 134 -4.05 11.11 -12.09
CA VAL A 134 -4.62 11.90 -10.99
C VAL A 134 -4.75 13.38 -11.37
N ILE A 135 -3.70 13.96 -11.94
CA ILE A 135 -3.70 15.34 -12.43
C ILE A 135 -4.78 15.54 -13.51
N ALA A 136 -4.97 14.53 -14.37
CA ALA A 136 -6.03 14.53 -15.39
C ALA A 136 -7.45 14.27 -14.81
N GLY A 137 -7.61 14.23 -13.48
CA GLY A 137 -8.90 14.07 -12.80
C GLY A 137 -9.53 12.67 -12.96
N ARG A 138 -8.74 11.63 -13.21
CA ARG A 138 -9.26 10.28 -13.36
C ARG A 138 -9.70 9.70 -12.01
N THR A 139 -10.80 8.97 -12.02
CA THR A 139 -11.25 8.22 -10.84
C THR A 139 -10.29 7.08 -10.52
N LYS A 140 -10.32 6.57 -9.28
CA LYS A 140 -9.52 5.40 -8.87
C LYS A 140 -9.70 4.21 -9.81
N ALA A 141 -10.93 3.89 -10.21
CA ALA A 141 -11.20 2.81 -11.16
C ALA A 141 -10.52 3.06 -12.52
N GLN A 142 -10.67 4.26 -13.08
CA GLN A 142 -10.04 4.63 -14.36
C GLN A 142 -8.51 4.61 -14.31
N ILE A 143 -7.92 4.94 -13.15
CA ILE A 143 -6.47 4.86 -12.97
C ILE A 143 -6.00 3.41 -13.10
N PHE A 144 -6.60 2.47 -12.36
CA PHE A 144 -6.21 1.06 -12.43
C PHE A 144 -6.51 0.42 -13.79
N GLU A 145 -7.62 0.76 -14.43
CA GLU A 145 -7.94 0.33 -15.80
C GLU A 145 -6.88 0.82 -16.81
N ALA A 146 -6.47 2.09 -16.70
CA ALA A 146 -5.44 2.66 -17.57
C ALA A 146 -4.06 2.03 -17.34
N ILE A 147 -3.69 1.75 -16.08
CA ILE A 147 -2.44 1.07 -15.76
C ILE A 147 -2.46 -0.36 -16.30
N ALA A 148 -3.53 -1.13 -16.09
CA ALA A 148 -3.66 -2.48 -16.62
C ALA A 148 -3.55 -2.50 -18.16
N ALA A 149 -4.26 -1.57 -18.84
CA ALA A 149 -4.20 -1.43 -20.29
C ALA A 149 -2.79 -1.07 -20.80
N ALA A 150 -2.06 -0.20 -20.08
CA ALA A 150 -0.69 0.16 -20.44
C ALA A 150 0.29 -1.02 -20.27
N ILE A 151 0.09 -1.85 -19.24
CA ILE A 151 0.86 -3.10 -19.05
C ILE A 151 0.58 -4.08 -20.19
N ASP A 152 -0.69 -4.27 -20.57
CA ASP A 152 -1.09 -5.18 -21.66
C ASP A 152 -0.49 -4.77 -23.01
N LYS A 153 -0.40 -3.47 -23.25
CA LYS A 153 0.23 -2.89 -24.46
C LYS A 153 1.75 -2.84 -24.37
N LYS A 154 2.36 -3.26 -23.25
CA LYS A 154 3.82 -3.16 -23.00
C LYS A 154 4.35 -1.70 -22.99
N GLU A 155 3.49 -0.74 -22.74
CA GLU A 155 3.86 0.67 -22.52
C GLU A 155 4.47 0.86 -21.11
N LEU A 156 4.05 0.04 -20.15
CA LEU A 156 4.67 -0.08 -18.83
C LEU A 156 5.41 -1.42 -18.73
N PRO A 157 6.71 -1.40 -18.39
CA PRO A 157 7.50 -2.62 -18.29
C PRO A 157 7.10 -3.45 -17.05
N ALA A 158 7.35 -4.76 -17.12
CA ALA A 158 7.33 -5.61 -15.93
C ALA A 158 8.51 -5.24 -15.01
N PRO A 159 8.39 -5.46 -13.68
CA PRO A 159 9.51 -5.26 -12.78
C PRO A 159 10.75 -6.05 -13.22
N GLU A 160 11.89 -5.37 -13.29
CA GLU A 160 13.17 -6.02 -13.62
C GLU A 160 13.69 -6.82 -12.44
N PRO A 161 14.46 -7.89 -12.68
CA PRO A 161 15.15 -8.60 -11.61
C PRO A 161 16.00 -7.65 -10.76
N GLY A 162 15.86 -7.74 -9.44
CA GLY A 162 16.57 -6.89 -8.49
C GLY A 162 15.99 -5.49 -8.33
N ALA A 163 14.84 -5.18 -8.93
CA ALA A 163 14.15 -3.92 -8.70
C ALA A 163 13.77 -3.78 -7.22
N MET A 164 14.27 -2.72 -6.56
CA MET A 164 14.04 -2.48 -5.14
C MET A 164 14.05 -0.99 -4.78
N SER A 165 13.53 -0.68 -3.59
CA SER A 165 13.64 0.65 -2.99
C SER A 165 14.02 0.58 -1.52
N TYR A 166 14.63 1.67 -1.06
CA TYR A 166 14.77 2.01 0.36
C TYR A 166 13.58 2.84 0.81
N MET A 167 13.03 2.53 1.97
CA MET A 167 12.03 3.32 2.69
C MET A 167 12.43 3.42 4.17
N LEU A 168 13.54 4.10 4.44
CA LEU A 168 14.16 4.17 5.77
C LEU A 168 14.00 5.52 6.45
N SER A 169 13.06 6.36 5.99
CA SER A 169 12.86 7.69 6.54
C SER A 169 12.04 7.68 7.83
N LYS A 170 12.48 8.38 8.86
CA LYS A 170 11.67 8.69 10.05
C LYS A 170 10.53 9.66 9.77
N GLN A 171 10.56 10.36 8.63
CA GLN A 171 9.59 11.40 8.25
C GLN A 171 8.45 10.86 7.41
N GLY A 172 8.45 9.56 7.10
CA GLY A 172 7.38 8.92 6.34
C GLY A 172 6.06 8.95 7.11
N TYR A 173 4.95 9.16 6.38
CA TYR A 173 3.59 9.04 6.90
C TYR A 173 2.74 8.29 5.87
N LEU A 174 2.32 7.08 6.20
CA LEU A 174 1.57 6.19 5.30
C LEU A 174 0.07 6.12 5.58
N GLY A 175 -0.42 6.77 6.62
CA GLY A 175 -1.85 6.85 6.91
C GLY A 175 -2.20 6.76 8.39
N ASP A 176 -3.45 7.08 8.71
CA ASP A 176 -3.96 7.19 10.08
C ASP A 176 -4.18 5.82 10.76
N GLN A 177 -4.20 4.73 9.97
CA GLN A 177 -4.52 3.39 10.44
C GLN A 177 -3.32 2.45 10.51
N ALA A 178 -2.11 2.95 10.33
CA ALA A 178 -0.93 2.15 10.58
C ALA A 178 -0.95 1.77 12.06
N GLY A 179 -1.38 0.55 12.38
CA GLY A 179 -1.51 0.01 13.74
C GLY A 179 -0.17 -0.15 14.45
N GLY A 180 0.71 0.79 14.27
CA GLY A 180 2.04 0.85 14.84
C GLY A 180 2.85 1.98 14.21
N PRO A 181 4.02 2.30 14.80
CA PRO A 181 4.93 3.25 14.19
C PRO A 181 5.37 2.72 12.83
N TRP A 182 5.54 3.63 11.87
CA TRP A 182 6.23 3.38 10.62
C TRP A 182 7.56 2.67 10.91
N LEU A 183 7.81 1.54 10.24
CA LEU A 183 9.07 0.80 10.36
C LEU A 183 9.93 1.02 9.11
N PRO A 184 11.25 1.24 9.27
CA PRO A 184 12.14 1.27 8.12
C PRO A 184 12.14 -0.09 7.43
N HIS A 185 12.02 -0.10 6.12
CA HIS A 185 11.98 -1.34 5.34
C HIS A 185 12.56 -1.16 3.94
N LEU A 186 12.90 -2.28 3.34
CA LEU A 186 13.19 -2.39 1.92
C LEU A 186 11.96 -2.94 1.21
N MET A 187 11.71 -2.47 0.00
CA MET A 187 10.71 -3.07 -0.90
C MET A 187 11.40 -3.71 -2.10
N PHE A 188 10.95 -4.90 -2.47
CA PHE A 188 11.35 -5.59 -3.70
C PHE A 188 10.13 -5.69 -4.60
N PHE A 189 10.29 -5.26 -5.84
CA PHE A 189 9.24 -5.26 -6.85
C PHE A 189 9.45 -6.46 -7.77
N THR A 190 8.45 -7.33 -7.85
CA THR A 190 8.49 -8.51 -8.71
C THR A 190 7.26 -8.57 -9.60
N PRO A 191 7.31 -9.20 -10.78
CA PRO A 191 6.09 -9.63 -11.44
C PRO A 191 5.23 -10.43 -10.46
N GLU A 192 3.93 -10.50 -10.72
CA GLU A 192 3.00 -11.24 -9.86
C GLU A 192 3.58 -12.61 -9.48
N THR A 193 3.79 -12.82 -8.18
CA THR A 193 4.56 -13.93 -7.62
C THR A 193 3.84 -14.48 -6.40
N GLU A 194 3.85 -15.80 -6.24
CA GLU A 194 3.35 -16.47 -5.05
C GLU A 194 4.07 -15.98 -3.78
N SER A 195 3.36 -15.37 -2.87
CA SER A 195 3.91 -14.79 -1.63
C SER A 195 4.70 -15.81 -0.80
N LYS A 196 4.20 -17.05 -0.75
CA LYS A 196 4.83 -18.14 0.01
C LYS A 196 6.20 -18.57 -0.56
N ALA A 197 6.45 -18.37 -1.85
CA ALA A 197 7.75 -18.67 -2.46
C ALA A 197 8.88 -17.81 -1.85
N TRP A 198 8.54 -16.66 -1.29
CA TRP A 198 9.45 -15.77 -0.54
C TRP A 198 9.36 -15.97 0.97
N GLY A 199 8.57 -16.92 1.44
CA GLY A 199 8.33 -17.13 2.87
C GLY A 199 7.39 -16.10 3.50
N ALA A 200 6.73 -15.23 2.74
CA ALA A 200 5.83 -14.24 3.27
C ALA A 200 4.59 -14.89 3.91
N GLY A 201 4.20 -14.40 5.08
CA GLY A 201 3.06 -14.91 5.84
C GLY A 201 3.32 -16.26 6.53
N LEU A 202 4.55 -16.78 6.52
CA LEU A 202 4.92 -17.94 7.30
C LEU A 202 5.20 -17.54 8.77
N PRO A 203 4.96 -18.43 9.74
CA PRO A 203 5.26 -18.14 11.15
C PRO A 203 6.73 -17.71 11.34
N GLY A 204 6.95 -16.56 11.97
CA GLY A 204 8.27 -16.00 12.24
C GLY A 204 8.97 -15.36 11.01
N SER A 205 8.34 -15.33 9.85
CA SER A 205 8.91 -14.63 8.70
C SER A 205 8.75 -13.12 8.86
N PRO A 206 9.82 -12.32 8.67
CA PRO A 206 9.72 -10.87 8.64
C PRO A 206 9.16 -10.33 7.33
N ILE A 207 8.98 -11.20 6.31
CA ILE A 207 8.60 -10.77 4.96
C ILE A 207 7.09 -10.54 4.88
N ILE A 208 6.70 -9.34 4.46
CA ILE A 208 5.32 -8.95 4.19
C ILE A 208 5.16 -8.87 2.67
N ALA A 209 4.08 -9.45 2.13
CA ALA A 209 3.79 -9.37 0.70
C ALA A 209 2.51 -8.58 0.46
N LEU A 210 2.58 -7.60 -0.44
CA LEU A 210 1.45 -6.85 -0.96
C LEU A 210 1.20 -7.29 -2.40
N GLN A 211 0.03 -7.88 -2.62
CA GLN A 211 -0.41 -8.31 -3.95
C GLN A 211 -1.20 -7.19 -4.63
N ASN A 212 -0.75 -6.80 -5.81
CA ASN A 212 -1.42 -5.80 -6.65
C ASN A 212 -1.73 -6.42 -8.03
N PRO A 213 -2.76 -7.28 -8.11
CA PRO A 213 -3.08 -8.02 -9.34
C PRO A 213 -3.43 -7.10 -10.51
N GLU A 214 -4.08 -5.96 -10.26
CA GLU A 214 -4.39 -4.97 -11.30
C GLU A 214 -3.14 -4.37 -11.95
N GLU A 215 -2.02 -4.39 -11.22
CA GLU A 215 -0.72 -3.92 -11.71
C GLU A 215 0.23 -5.06 -12.06
N ARG A 216 -0.22 -6.33 -11.95
CA ARG A 216 0.59 -7.55 -12.12
C ARG A 216 1.90 -7.47 -11.35
N LEU A 217 1.79 -7.03 -10.10
CA LEU A 217 2.91 -6.69 -9.24
C LEU A 217 2.74 -7.35 -7.87
N THR A 218 3.80 -7.99 -7.38
CA THR A 218 3.96 -8.32 -5.97
C THR A 218 5.06 -7.43 -5.39
N VAL A 219 4.78 -6.79 -4.25
CA VAL A 219 5.77 -6.02 -3.50
C VAL A 219 6.07 -6.76 -2.21
N PHE A 220 7.33 -7.12 -2.01
CA PHE A 220 7.80 -7.71 -0.76
C PHE A 220 8.44 -6.62 0.10
N LEU A 221 7.94 -6.45 1.31
CA LEU A 221 8.48 -5.53 2.31
C LEU A 221 9.29 -6.35 3.31
N ILE A 222 10.52 -5.88 3.57
CA ILE A 222 11.42 -6.50 4.54
C ILE A 222 11.82 -5.43 5.55
N PRO A 223 11.25 -5.45 6.78
CA PRO A 223 11.65 -4.55 7.85
C PRO A 223 13.15 -4.68 8.14
N VAL A 224 13.78 -3.56 8.44
CA VAL A 224 15.20 -3.52 8.82
C VAL A 224 15.36 -2.85 10.18
N GLY A 225 16.48 -3.12 10.85
CA GLY A 225 16.73 -2.68 12.22
C GLY A 225 17.20 -1.23 12.37
N SER A 226 17.36 -0.46 11.27
CA SER A 226 17.90 0.89 11.33
C SER A 226 17.22 1.83 10.35
N TRP A 227 17.09 3.08 10.75
CA TRP A 227 16.70 4.20 9.91
C TRP A 227 17.86 4.62 8.98
N SER A 228 17.57 5.47 8.01
CA SER A 228 18.56 5.96 7.04
C SER A 228 19.75 6.70 7.68
N ASP A 229 19.55 7.31 8.85
CA ASP A 229 20.57 8.00 9.64
C ASP A 229 21.41 7.05 10.52
N GLY A 230 21.24 5.74 10.39
CA GLY A 230 21.94 4.71 11.15
C GLY A 230 21.42 4.47 12.56
N THR A 231 20.45 5.24 13.04
CA THR A 231 19.86 5.01 14.36
C THR A 231 18.97 3.77 14.36
N ALA A 232 18.95 3.06 15.49
CA ALA A 232 18.14 1.84 15.62
C ALA A 232 16.63 2.14 15.49
N ALA A 233 15.93 1.29 14.76
CA ALA A 233 14.47 1.24 14.79
C ALA A 233 14.05 0.43 16.02
N HIS A 234 13.43 1.10 17.01
CA HIS A 234 12.88 0.40 18.16
C HIS A 234 11.58 -0.30 17.71
N HIS A 235 11.60 -1.62 17.67
CA HIS A 235 10.38 -2.39 17.68
C HIS A 235 9.77 -2.20 19.09
N THR A 236 8.65 -1.49 19.19
CA THR A 236 7.82 -1.63 20.37
C THR A 236 7.18 -3.00 20.24
N ASP A 237 7.77 -3.99 20.93
CA ASP A 237 7.14 -5.29 21.09
C ASP A 237 5.77 -5.03 21.74
N GLY A 238 4.73 -5.10 20.90
CA GLY A 238 3.35 -5.04 21.39
C GLY A 238 3.08 -6.33 22.17
N HIS A 239 3.10 -6.20 23.49
CA HIS A 239 2.56 -7.20 24.41
C HIS A 239 1.03 -7.17 24.38
#